data_304a47c41294cd236bde10dc05b8b266
#
_entry.id   304a47c41294cd236bde10dc05b8b266
#
_cell.length_a   1.000
_cell.length_b   1.000
_cell.length_c   1.000
_cell.angle_alpha   90.00
_cell.angle_beta   90.00
_cell.angle_gamma   90.00
#
_symmetry.space_group_name_H-M   'P 1'
#
loop_
_entity.id
_entity.type
_entity.pdbx_description
1 polymer ?
#
loop_
_entity_poly.entity_id
_entity_poly.type
_entity_poly.pdbx_seq_one_letter_code
_entity_poly.pdbx_strand_id
1 'polypeptide(L)'
;MRVRKRLLHTLISHELVDLFFFLLVLAYVRVAPYTKVEESFNTQATHDVIFHANDELNAWDHKEFPGVVPRTFLGPLVLGKMTKILARAMEVVVNSNPVTKRVFRNEKIWGELKHLVETLNEEETFVRTKMHYQVIMRMILGCASTFSLHKFHAVIGKNFGNDVAVYASALALAQFHLAFYASRPLPNIFAFALTTFALSLWLEERRGLKINSSVLDTLAIMVVSMVVAVFRCDNILLLAPLGIHVTLFRVTDIYDASLRIIANVMAMVTVIVAFAYTSITIDSRHWDQEYLWPEWEVLSFNNPMGANRSHHYGTKPFLWYWYSALPRMLLIAYPLSMYGFKHERRCRSAFMIASFFVFAYSFLGHKELRFLFPVLPLFNFCAACGMHRLNLNRKKSIKGNFLHALAWMGVIVSCAVSIGVFAKASIANYPGGEALAAFHELNPERDASGHVRLHIDDHCAQTGASRFGQAYHDHNVILYNKRQDHEHDDWFINEYEKMPKGYEIVRNITGFIGVKLNKKFPFWPPILVEKDVRVKVWRKRRILEDEQ
;
A
#
# COMPACT_ATOMS: atom_id res chain seq x y z
N MET A 1 1.22 28.00 35.46
CA MET A 1 0.23 27.43 34.53
C MET A 1 0.51 27.73 33.04
N ARG A 2 0.91 28.96 32.65
CA ARG A 2 1.28 29.33 31.25
C ARG A 2 2.52 28.62 30.73
N VAL A 3 3.56 28.43 31.56
CA VAL A 3 4.82 27.74 31.16
C VAL A 3 4.58 26.25 30.92
N ARG A 4 3.79 25.57 31.76
CA ARG A 4 3.40 24.16 31.59
C ARG A 4 2.55 23.95 30.31
N LYS A 5 1.72 24.93 29.92
CA LYS A 5 0.97 24.87 28.64
C LYS A 5 1.86 25.11 27.41
N ARG A 6 2.88 25.98 27.51
CA ARG A 6 3.87 26.12 26.43
C ARG A 6 4.73 24.86 26.28
N LEU A 7 5.16 24.24 27.38
CA LEU A 7 5.91 22.98 27.35
C LEU A 7 5.10 21.82 26.74
N LEU A 8 3.82 21.67 27.05
CA LEU A 8 2.97 20.64 26.42
C LEU A 8 2.70 20.93 24.92
N HIS A 9 2.61 22.20 24.52
CA HIS A 9 2.46 22.59 23.10
C HIS A 9 3.76 22.44 22.29
N THR A 10 4.92 22.45 22.96
CA THR A 10 6.23 22.20 22.34
C THR A 10 6.58 20.71 22.30
N LEU A 11 5.91 19.87 23.09
CA LEU A 11 6.20 18.44 23.20
C LEU A 11 5.51 17.58 22.13
N ILE A 12 4.42 18.03 21.52
CA ILE A 12 3.75 17.30 20.42
C ILE A 12 3.92 18.10 19.14
N SER A 13 4.95 17.76 18.41
CA SER A 13 5.16 18.26 17.07
C SER A 13 4.59 17.29 16.03
N HIS A 14 4.30 17.77 14.82
CA HIS A 14 3.80 16.91 13.74
C HIS A 14 4.86 15.87 13.34
N GLU A 15 6.15 16.19 13.47
CA GLU A 15 7.26 15.27 13.21
C GLU A 15 7.21 14.04 14.11
N LEU A 16 6.89 14.23 15.40
CA LEU A 16 6.74 13.12 16.34
C LEU A 16 5.54 12.23 15.97
N VAL A 17 4.42 12.84 15.58
CA VAL A 17 3.23 12.08 15.16
C VAL A 17 3.49 11.35 13.85
N ASP A 18 4.20 11.95 12.90
CA ASP A 18 4.61 11.32 11.65
C ASP A 18 5.61 10.17 11.90
N LEU A 19 6.49 10.30 12.90
CA LEU A 19 7.34 9.19 13.33
C LEU A 19 6.51 8.02 13.86
N PHE A 20 5.48 8.27 14.68
CA PHE A 20 4.56 7.21 15.11
C PHE A 20 3.80 6.59 13.94
N PHE A 21 3.39 7.39 12.95
CA PHE A 21 2.80 6.86 11.73
C PHE A 21 3.77 5.92 10.99
N PHE A 22 5.03 6.33 10.85
CA PHE A 22 6.07 5.49 10.24
C PHE A 22 6.29 4.18 11.00
N LEU A 23 6.39 4.25 12.33
CA LEU A 23 6.52 3.05 13.17
C LEU A 23 5.30 2.12 13.03
N LEU A 24 4.10 2.67 12.89
CA LEU A 24 2.90 1.90 12.63
C LEU A 24 2.94 1.23 11.25
N VAL A 25 3.43 1.91 10.20
CA VAL A 25 3.66 1.32 8.87
C VAL A 25 4.62 0.14 8.97
N LEU A 26 5.75 0.29 9.70
CA LEU A 26 6.72 -0.80 9.91
C LEU A 26 6.10 -1.96 10.71
N ALA A 27 5.28 -1.67 11.71
CA ALA A 27 4.55 -2.69 12.43
C ALA A 27 3.63 -3.50 11.51
N TYR A 28 2.91 -2.83 10.57
CA TYR A 28 2.09 -3.53 9.58
C TYR A 28 2.90 -4.34 8.57
N VAL A 29 4.11 -3.92 8.20
CA VAL A 29 5.02 -4.75 7.39
C VAL A 29 5.33 -6.06 8.10
N ARG A 30 5.60 -5.99 9.43
CA ARG A 30 5.95 -7.17 10.24
C ARG A 30 4.75 -8.12 10.48
N VAL A 31 3.60 -7.57 10.90
CA VAL A 31 2.45 -8.40 11.31
C VAL A 31 1.60 -8.92 10.15
N ALA A 32 1.74 -8.34 8.96
CA ALA A 32 1.07 -8.75 7.74
C ALA A 32 2.07 -8.74 6.57
N PRO A 33 3.08 -9.62 6.58
CA PRO A 33 4.16 -9.63 5.60
C PRO A 33 3.69 -10.07 4.20
N TYR A 34 2.67 -10.91 4.13
CA TYR A 34 2.18 -11.47 2.88
C TYR A 34 1.44 -10.44 2.01
N THR A 35 1.27 -10.75 0.72
CA THR A 35 0.66 -9.88 -0.29
C THR A 35 -0.64 -10.48 -0.82
N LYS A 36 -1.54 -9.64 -1.34
CA LYS A 36 -2.78 -10.02 -2.01
C LYS A 36 -2.60 -10.04 -3.53
N VAL A 37 -3.58 -10.63 -4.24
CA VAL A 37 -3.59 -10.70 -5.70
C VAL A 37 -3.40 -9.33 -6.36
N GLU A 38 -3.94 -8.25 -5.78
CA GLU A 38 -3.81 -6.91 -6.33
C GLU A 38 -2.39 -6.34 -6.28
N GLU A 39 -1.54 -6.92 -5.43
CA GLU A 39 -0.13 -6.58 -5.26
C GLU A 39 0.78 -7.55 -6.04
N SER A 40 0.21 -8.67 -6.56
CA SER A 40 0.97 -9.81 -7.05
C SER A 40 1.94 -9.43 -8.17
N PHE A 41 1.49 -8.68 -9.18
CA PHE A 41 2.37 -8.28 -10.28
C PHE A 41 3.64 -7.58 -9.78
N ASN A 42 3.50 -6.49 -9.02
CA ASN A 42 4.67 -5.74 -8.53
C ASN A 42 5.52 -6.57 -7.57
N THR A 43 4.90 -7.45 -6.77
CA THR A 43 5.62 -8.35 -5.86
C THR A 43 6.45 -9.36 -6.65
N GLN A 44 5.84 -10.07 -7.58
CA GLN A 44 6.51 -11.10 -8.37
C GLN A 44 7.56 -10.51 -9.32
N ALA A 45 7.23 -9.43 -10.03
CA ALA A 45 8.19 -8.73 -10.88
C ALA A 45 9.39 -8.20 -10.09
N THR A 46 9.18 -7.69 -8.86
CA THR A 46 10.29 -7.28 -7.99
C THR A 46 11.12 -8.49 -7.55
N HIS A 47 10.50 -9.64 -7.24
CA HIS A 47 11.20 -10.89 -6.98
C HIS A 47 12.08 -11.27 -8.16
N ASP A 48 11.52 -11.26 -9.37
CA ASP A 48 12.23 -11.68 -10.57
C ASP A 48 13.42 -10.76 -10.89
N VAL A 49 13.26 -9.44 -10.72
CA VAL A 49 14.38 -8.48 -10.81
C VAL A 49 15.48 -8.78 -9.78
N ILE A 50 15.12 -9.29 -8.60
CA ILE A 50 16.11 -9.59 -7.54
C ILE A 50 16.82 -10.91 -7.80
N PHE A 51 16.12 -11.95 -8.22
CA PHE A 51 16.63 -13.34 -8.21
C PHE A 51 16.92 -13.93 -9.58
N HIS A 52 16.36 -13.36 -10.68
CA HIS A 52 16.64 -13.81 -12.05
C HIS A 52 17.51 -12.80 -12.80
N ALA A 53 18.28 -13.30 -13.76
CA ALA A 53 19.03 -12.47 -14.68
C ALA A 53 18.10 -11.84 -15.74
N ASN A 54 18.53 -10.70 -16.32
CA ASN A 54 17.72 -9.99 -17.33
C ASN A 54 17.54 -10.76 -18.66
N ASP A 55 18.37 -11.74 -18.90
CA ASP A 55 18.37 -12.64 -20.06
C ASP A 55 17.51 -13.89 -19.82
N GLU A 56 17.08 -14.15 -18.58
CA GLU A 56 16.20 -15.26 -18.20
C GLU A 56 14.72 -14.86 -18.15
N LEU A 57 14.26 -13.95 -19.01
CA LEU A 57 12.88 -13.43 -18.96
C LEU A 57 11.81 -14.53 -19.06
N ASN A 58 12.12 -15.68 -19.67
CA ASN A 58 11.19 -16.80 -19.74
C ASN A 58 10.88 -17.45 -18.38
N ALA A 59 11.77 -17.27 -17.38
CA ALA A 59 11.57 -17.76 -16.01
C ALA A 59 10.77 -16.79 -15.14
N TRP A 60 10.42 -15.61 -15.64
CA TRP A 60 9.70 -14.59 -14.88
C TRP A 60 8.22 -14.93 -14.75
N ASP A 61 7.63 -14.65 -13.59
CA ASP A 61 6.25 -15.03 -13.24
C ASP A 61 5.20 -14.53 -14.23
N HIS A 62 5.35 -13.33 -14.77
CA HIS A 62 4.39 -12.74 -15.71
C HIS A 62 4.27 -13.47 -17.04
N LYS A 63 5.27 -14.27 -17.44
CA LYS A 63 5.21 -15.09 -18.66
C LYS A 63 4.23 -16.25 -18.50
N GLU A 64 4.13 -16.79 -17.29
CA GLU A 64 3.19 -17.86 -16.97
C GLU A 64 1.84 -17.31 -16.49
N PHE A 65 1.87 -16.20 -15.71
CA PHE A 65 0.69 -15.57 -15.11
C PHE A 65 0.60 -14.08 -15.51
N PRO A 66 0.25 -13.76 -16.75
CA PRO A 66 0.31 -12.38 -17.27
C PRO A 66 -0.70 -11.44 -16.63
N GLY A 67 -1.71 -11.97 -15.93
CA GLY A 67 -2.81 -11.16 -15.39
C GLY A 67 -3.78 -10.74 -16.49
N VAL A 68 -4.70 -9.81 -16.15
CA VAL A 68 -5.78 -9.39 -17.05
C VAL A 68 -5.37 -8.23 -17.95
N VAL A 69 -4.52 -7.35 -17.44
CA VAL A 69 -3.99 -6.17 -18.13
C VAL A 69 -2.51 -6.06 -17.79
N PRO A 70 -1.63 -5.84 -18.78
CA PRO A 70 -0.22 -5.65 -18.51
C PRO A 70 0.03 -4.46 -17.59
N ARG A 71 1.05 -4.56 -16.74
CA ARG A 71 1.50 -3.51 -15.82
C ARG A 71 2.94 -3.13 -16.12
N THR A 72 3.31 -1.91 -15.74
CA THR A 72 4.67 -1.42 -15.97
C THR A 72 5.69 -2.10 -15.06
N PHE A 73 6.86 -2.42 -15.62
CA PHE A 73 8.04 -2.90 -14.89
C PHE A 73 8.86 -1.78 -14.26
N LEU A 74 8.60 -0.51 -14.57
CA LEU A 74 9.38 0.62 -14.03
C LEU A 74 9.39 0.64 -12.50
N GLY A 75 8.24 0.44 -11.85
CA GLY A 75 8.16 0.35 -10.40
C GLY A 75 8.97 -0.81 -9.82
N PRO A 76 8.71 -2.06 -10.25
CA PRO A 76 9.48 -3.23 -9.84
C PRO A 76 10.98 -3.14 -10.09
N LEU A 77 11.42 -2.59 -11.23
CA LEU A 77 12.83 -2.42 -11.55
C LEU A 77 13.55 -1.48 -10.57
N VAL A 78 12.94 -0.32 -10.28
CA VAL A 78 13.49 0.62 -9.30
C VAL A 78 13.51 -0.02 -7.92
N LEU A 79 12.38 -0.59 -7.50
CA LEU A 79 12.21 -1.17 -6.17
C LEU A 79 13.12 -2.38 -5.94
N GLY A 80 13.26 -3.26 -6.94
CA GLY A 80 14.14 -4.43 -6.87
C GLY A 80 15.62 -4.05 -6.79
N LYS A 81 16.07 -3.08 -7.62
CA LYS A 81 17.45 -2.57 -7.54
C LYS A 81 17.76 -1.93 -6.19
N MET A 82 16.85 -1.09 -5.67
CA MET A 82 17.01 -0.49 -4.34
C MET A 82 17.04 -1.54 -3.24
N THR A 83 16.19 -2.57 -3.34
CA THR A 83 16.14 -3.68 -2.39
C THR A 83 17.46 -4.46 -2.38
N LYS A 84 18.02 -4.78 -3.56
CA LYS A 84 19.36 -5.43 -3.66
C LYS A 84 20.46 -4.60 -2.98
N ILE A 85 20.49 -3.29 -3.26
CA ILE A 85 21.51 -2.39 -2.70
C ILE A 85 21.38 -2.33 -1.18
N LEU A 86 20.17 -2.13 -0.67
CA LEU A 86 19.93 -2.00 0.77
C LEU A 86 20.20 -3.33 1.51
N ALA A 87 19.78 -4.46 0.94
CA ALA A 87 20.04 -5.78 1.51
C ALA A 87 21.56 -6.02 1.65
N ARG A 88 22.35 -5.76 0.59
CA ARG A 88 23.81 -5.87 0.64
C ARG A 88 24.43 -4.93 1.68
N ALA A 89 23.97 -3.67 1.74
CA ALA A 89 24.45 -2.71 2.74
C ALA A 89 24.17 -3.21 4.17
N MET A 90 22.98 -3.76 4.42
CA MET A 90 22.63 -4.34 5.73
C MET A 90 23.51 -5.54 6.06
N GLU A 91 23.80 -6.44 5.13
CA GLU A 91 24.72 -7.56 5.33
C GLU A 91 26.12 -7.10 5.73
N VAL A 92 26.67 -6.09 5.03
CA VAL A 92 27.98 -5.51 5.36
C VAL A 92 27.99 -4.93 6.77
N VAL A 93 26.96 -4.15 7.14
CA VAL A 93 26.88 -3.53 8.49
C VAL A 93 26.74 -4.59 9.59
N VAL A 94 25.94 -5.61 9.39
CA VAL A 94 25.75 -6.69 10.36
C VAL A 94 27.02 -7.53 10.54
N ASN A 95 27.70 -7.84 9.44
CA ASN A 95 28.91 -8.68 9.49
C ASN A 95 30.14 -7.91 9.99
N SER A 96 30.21 -6.60 9.79
CA SER A 96 31.38 -5.77 10.18
C SER A 96 31.43 -5.42 11.68
N ASN A 97 30.31 -5.50 12.42
CA ASN A 97 30.26 -5.09 13.82
C ASN A 97 29.80 -6.23 14.74
N PRO A 98 30.67 -6.68 15.70
CA PRO A 98 30.33 -7.77 16.62
C PRO A 98 29.15 -7.45 17.56
N VAL A 99 28.88 -6.16 17.83
CA VAL A 99 27.73 -5.73 18.64
C VAL A 99 26.44 -5.85 17.84
N THR A 100 26.41 -5.37 16.59
CA THR A 100 25.28 -5.54 15.68
C THR A 100 25.02 -7.02 15.41
N LYS A 101 26.07 -7.82 15.15
CA LYS A 101 25.96 -9.28 15.02
C LYS A 101 25.31 -9.92 16.25
N ARG A 102 25.63 -9.45 17.47
CA ARG A 102 25.05 -9.94 18.72
C ARG A 102 23.61 -9.48 18.94
N VAL A 103 23.27 -8.22 18.59
CA VAL A 103 21.91 -7.65 18.69
C VAL A 103 20.97 -8.34 17.71
N PHE A 104 21.41 -8.54 16.47
CA PHE A 104 20.61 -9.22 15.45
C PHE A 104 20.54 -10.74 15.63
N ARG A 105 21.46 -11.34 16.41
CA ARG A 105 21.39 -12.76 16.85
C ARG A 105 20.61 -12.95 18.17
N ASN A 106 20.21 -11.88 18.85
CA ASN A 106 19.54 -11.99 20.13
C ASN A 106 18.10 -12.48 19.98
N GLU A 107 17.88 -13.71 20.43
CA GLU A 107 16.64 -14.49 20.34
C GLU A 107 15.39 -13.78 20.90
N LYS A 108 15.56 -12.94 21.96
CA LYS A 108 14.44 -12.22 22.57
C LYS A 108 13.84 -11.11 21.72
N ILE A 109 14.62 -10.52 20.81
CA ILE A 109 14.15 -9.44 19.91
C ILE A 109 13.52 -10.02 18.63
N TRP A 110 13.97 -11.21 18.23
CA TRP A 110 13.62 -11.84 16.95
C TRP A 110 12.96 -13.22 17.10
N GLY A 111 12.59 -13.61 18.32
CA GLY A 111 12.15 -14.96 18.68
C GLY A 111 11.02 -15.54 17.83
N GLU A 112 10.08 -14.70 17.36
CA GLU A 112 9.03 -15.14 16.43
C GLU A 112 9.50 -15.20 14.95
N LEU A 113 10.52 -14.43 14.59
CA LEU A 113 11.20 -14.55 13.29
C LEU A 113 12.17 -15.74 13.26
N LYS A 114 12.65 -16.16 14.42
CA LYS A 114 13.57 -17.28 14.57
C LYS A 114 12.91 -18.62 14.20
N HIS A 115 11.65 -18.83 14.53
CA HIS A 115 10.89 -20.01 14.09
C HIS A 115 10.81 -20.13 12.56
N LEU A 116 10.84 -18.99 11.86
CA LEU A 116 10.91 -18.95 10.38
C LEU A 116 12.36 -19.15 9.86
N VAL A 117 13.38 -18.99 10.71
CA VAL A 117 14.81 -18.96 10.35
C VAL A 117 15.54 -20.24 10.80
N GLU A 118 15.07 -20.93 11.86
CA GLU A 118 15.73 -22.11 12.42
C GLU A 118 15.66 -23.37 11.57
N THR A 119 14.73 -23.44 10.62
CA THR A 119 14.64 -24.56 9.66
C THR A 119 15.72 -24.56 8.57
N LEU A 120 16.59 -23.56 8.54
CA LEU A 120 17.65 -23.45 7.54
C LEU A 120 19.02 -23.49 8.21
N ASN A 121 19.55 -24.70 8.37
CA ASN A 121 20.88 -24.95 8.89
C ASN A 121 21.98 -24.23 8.10
N GLU A 122 22.92 -23.69 8.90
CA GLU A 122 24.35 -23.47 8.65
C GLU A 122 24.77 -22.67 7.42
N GLU A 123 25.08 -21.46 7.64
CA GLU A 123 26.07 -20.52 7.20
C GLU A 123 25.54 -19.07 7.13
N GLU A 124 26.36 -18.19 7.58
CA GLU A 124 26.16 -16.88 8.16
C GLU A 124 25.77 -15.75 7.20
N THR A 125 24.51 -15.53 6.84
CA THR A 125 24.09 -14.25 6.26
C THR A 125 22.83 -13.70 6.93
N PHE A 126 22.78 -12.38 7.19
CA PHE A 126 21.63 -11.69 7.80
C PHE A 126 20.38 -11.74 6.92
N VAL A 127 20.55 -11.82 5.60
CA VAL A 127 19.44 -11.86 4.62
C VAL A 127 19.37 -13.26 4.00
N ARG A 128 18.88 -14.24 4.77
CA ARG A 128 18.89 -15.65 4.34
C ARG A 128 17.66 -16.10 3.56
N THR A 129 16.50 -15.47 3.75
CA THR A 129 15.27 -15.89 3.10
C THR A 129 14.79 -14.87 2.09
N LYS A 130 14.15 -15.33 1.02
CA LYS A 130 13.50 -14.46 0.04
C LYS A 130 12.49 -13.50 0.72
N MET A 131 11.85 -13.92 1.81
CA MET A 131 10.89 -13.11 2.57
C MET A 131 11.54 -11.85 3.18
N HIS A 132 12.82 -11.88 3.57
CA HIS A 132 13.51 -10.67 4.02
C HIS A 132 13.61 -9.60 2.94
N TYR A 133 13.86 -10.00 1.70
CA TYR A 133 13.83 -9.06 0.56
C TYR A 133 12.45 -8.45 0.36
N GLN A 134 11.37 -9.22 0.53
CA GLN A 134 10.00 -8.69 0.49
C GLN A 134 9.76 -7.64 1.59
N VAL A 135 10.24 -7.90 2.80
CA VAL A 135 10.16 -6.94 3.93
C VAL A 135 10.93 -5.67 3.60
N ILE A 136 12.18 -5.77 3.13
CA ILE A 136 13.01 -4.62 2.74
C ILE A 136 12.34 -3.81 1.62
N MET A 137 11.84 -4.49 0.58
CA MET A 137 11.07 -3.89 -0.51
C MET A 137 9.90 -3.06 0.02
N ARG A 138 9.11 -3.64 0.92
CA ARG A 138 7.96 -2.95 1.53
C ARG A 138 8.37 -1.81 2.45
N MET A 139 9.50 -1.93 3.17
CA MET A 139 10.06 -0.83 3.96
C MET A 139 10.44 0.35 3.08
N ILE A 140 11.09 0.12 1.93
CA ILE A 140 11.47 1.18 0.98
C ILE A 140 10.23 1.97 0.53
N LEU A 141 9.17 1.26 0.12
CA LEU A 141 7.93 1.90 -0.31
C LEU A 141 7.21 2.61 0.84
N GLY A 142 7.24 2.02 2.04
CA GLY A 142 6.72 2.63 3.27
C GLY A 142 7.46 3.92 3.63
N CYS A 143 8.79 3.94 3.50
CA CYS A 143 9.61 5.15 3.67
C CYS A 143 9.23 6.23 2.66
N ALA A 144 9.09 5.90 1.37
CA ALA A 144 8.72 6.85 0.33
C ALA A 144 7.33 7.47 0.59
N SER A 145 6.35 6.65 0.93
CA SER A 145 4.99 7.10 1.25
C SER A 145 4.94 7.99 2.50
N THR A 146 5.64 7.58 3.56
CA THR A 146 5.70 8.35 4.82
C THR A 146 6.46 9.66 4.63
N PHE A 147 7.57 9.65 3.89
CA PHE A 147 8.33 10.86 3.58
C PHE A 147 7.47 11.89 2.84
N SER A 148 6.73 11.46 1.83
CA SER A 148 5.85 12.34 1.06
C SER A 148 4.73 12.92 1.94
N LEU A 149 4.15 12.10 2.82
CA LEU A 149 3.12 12.55 3.76
C LEU A 149 3.69 13.53 4.80
N HIS A 150 4.88 13.24 5.35
CA HIS A 150 5.59 14.15 6.26
C HIS A 150 5.90 15.50 5.59
N LYS A 151 6.37 15.51 4.35
CA LYS A 151 6.58 16.75 3.58
C LYS A 151 5.29 17.54 3.42
N PHE A 152 4.18 16.86 3.13
CA PHE A 152 2.88 17.50 3.03
C PHE A 152 2.43 18.12 4.35
N HIS A 153 2.60 17.42 5.48
CA HIS A 153 2.30 17.92 6.82
C HIS A 153 3.21 19.11 7.21
N ALA A 154 4.51 19.04 6.89
CA ALA A 154 5.45 20.14 7.13
C ALA A 154 5.04 21.41 6.39
N VAL A 155 4.60 21.31 5.14
CA VAL A 155 4.08 22.45 4.36
C VAL A 155 2.78 22.97 4.97
N ILE A 156 1.89 22.11 5.45
CA ILE A 156 0.70 22.53 6.21
C ILE A 156 1.13 23.33 7.44
N GLY A 157 2.12 22.85 8.20
CA GLY A 157 2.65 23.53 9.39
C GLY A 157 3.20 24.92 9.08
N LYS A 158 3.93 25.04 7.99
CA LYS A 158 4.51 26.30 7.51
C LYS A 158 3.44 27.33 7.12
N ASN A 159 2.39 26.91 6.42
CA ASN A 159 1.41 27.82 5.82
C ASN A 159 0.19 28.08 6.72
N PHE A 160 -0.21 27.10 7.54
CA PHE A 160 -1.46 27.12 8.32
C PHE A 160 -1.22 27.08 9.84
N GLY A 161 0.02 26.84 10.26
CA GLY A 161 0.44 26.73 11.65
C GLY A 161 0.62 25.28 12.12
N ASN A 162 1.51 25.10 13.10
CA ASN A 162 1.88 23.77 13.61
C ASN A 162 0.70 22.97 14.14
N ASP A 163 -0.28 23.63 14.78
CA ASP A 163 -1.50 22.96 15.27
C ASP A 163 -2.25 22.23 14.16
N VAL A 164 -2.35 22.86 12.95
CA VAL A 164 -3.03 22.24 11.79
C VAL A 164 -2.25 21.04 11.29
N ALA A 165 -0.90 21.13 11.26
CA ALA A 165 -0.06 20.00 10.89
C ALA A 165 -0.21 18.83 11.87
N VAL A 166 -0.18 19.10 13.18
CA VAL A 166 -0.41 18.07 14.22
C VAL A 166 -1.77 17.39 14.04
N TYR A 167 -2.83 18.15 13.73
CA TYR A 167 -4.15 17.58 13.48
C TYR A 167 -4.15 16.72 12.21
N ALA A 168 -3.50 17.16 11.13
CA ALA A 168 -3.39 16.39 9.89
C ALA A 168 -2.65 15.06 10.11
N SER A 169 -1.51 15.10 10.82
CA SER A 169 -0.73 13.91 11.19
C SER A 169 -1.53 12.96 12.10
N ALA A 170 -2.24 13.50 13.11
CA ALA A 170 -3.05 12.69 14.02
C ALA A 170 -4.23 12.00 13.31
N LEU A 171 -4.88 12.69 12.38
CA LEU A 171 -5.94 12.12 11.56
C LEU A 171 -5.40 11.03 10.63
N ALA A 172 -4.24 11.24 10.00
CA ALA A 172 -3.58 10.22 9.18
C ALA A 172 -3.20 8.98 10.00
N LEU A 173 -2.63 9.16 11.20
CA LEU A 173 -2.28 8.09 12.13
C LEU A 173 -3.50 7.26 12.55
N ALA A 174 -4.67 7.91 12.70
CA ALA A 174 -5.91 7.25 13.08
C ALA A 174 -6.54 6.42 11.95
N GLN A 175 -6.06 6.53 10.72
CA GLN A 175 -6.63 5.87 9.53
C GLN A 175 -5.92 4.57 9.19
N PHE A 176 -6.58 3.44 9.44
CA PHE A 176 -6.06 2.11 9.12
C PHE A 176 -5.59 2.00 7.66
N HIS A 177 -6.46 2.36 6.71
CA HIS A 177 -6.16 2.17 5.28
C HIS A 177 -4.90 2.89 4.85
N LEU A 178 -4.67 4.11 5.35
CA LEU A 178 -3.50 4.91 4.98
C LEU A 178 -2.20 4.25 5.47
N ALA A 179 -2.12 3.89 6.75
CA ALA A 179 -0.93 3.28 7.34
C ALA A 179 -0.69 1.84 6.84
N PHE A 180 -1.76 1.04 6.71
CA PHE A 180 -1.66 -0.36 6.29
C PHE A 180 -1.19 -0.50 4.83
N TYR A 181 -1.71 0.34 3.94
CA TYR A 181 -1.36 0.27 2.52
C TYR A 181 -0.08 1.02 2.15
N ALA A 182 0.42 1.95 2.97
CA ALA A 182 1.58 2.80 2.65
C ALA A 182 2.85 2.03 2.22
N SER A 183 3.00 0.77 2.65
CA SER A 183 4.12 -0.09 2.30
C SER A 183 3.80 -1.17 1.25
N ARG A 184 2.56 -1.24 0.74
CA ARG A 184 2.15 -2.33 -0.14
C ARG A 184 2.47 -2.03 -1.60
N PRO A 185 3.05 -2.97 -2.36
CA PRO A 185 3.51 -2.74 -3.73
C PRO A 185 2.35 -2.68 -4.74
N LEU A 186 1.37 -1.83 -4.46
CA LEU A 186 0.26 -1.51 -5.36
C LEU A 186 0.63 -0.36 -6.29
N PRO A 187 0.22 -0.35 -7.57
CA PRO A 187 0.36 0.83 -8.43
C PRO A 187 -0.20 2.10 -7.79
N ASN A 188 -1.29 1.97 -7.04
CA ASN A 188 -1.90 3.07 -6.29
C ASN A 188 -0.99 3.67 -5.22
N ILE A 189 -0.07 2.91 -4.63
CA ILE A 189 0.81 3.40 -3.57
C ILE A 189 2.05 4.08 -4.16
N PHE A 190 2.59 3.60 -5.28
CA PHE A 190 3.56 4.37 -6.05
C PHE A 190 2.98 5.74 -6.45
N ALA A 191 1.75 5.74 -6.99
CA ALA A 191 1.02 6.96 -7.32
C ALA A 191 0.78 7.84 -6.08
N PHE A 192 0.36 7.27 -4.95
CA PHE A 192 0.11 7.99 -3.70
C PHE A 192 1.36 8.73 -3.18
N ALA A 193 2.51 8.07 -3.13
CA ALA A 193 3.74 8.69 -2.68
C ALA A 193 4.11 9.91 -3.54
N LEU A 194 4.04 9.75 -4.86
CA LEU A 194 4.40 10.81 -5.81
C LEU A 194 3.35 11.94 -5.86
N THR A 195 2.05 11.61 -5.87
CA THR A 195 0.99 12.62 -5.87
C THR A 195 0.94 13.41 -4.56
N THR A 196 1.17 12.76 -3.42
CA THR A 196 1.26 13.45 -2.12
C THR A 196 2.45 14.40 -2.09
N PHE A 197 3.59 14.00 -2.65
CA PHE A 197 4.73 14.89 -2.83
C PHE A 197 4.40 16.08 -3.75
N ALA A 198 3.73 15.84 -4.89
CA ALA A 198 3.27 16.91 -5.78
C ALA A 198 2.29 17.87 -5.08
N LEU A 199 1.37 17.34 -4.26
CA LEU A 199 0.47 18.17 -3.46
C LEU A 199 1.21 19.02 -2.41
N SER A 200 2.36 18.56 -1.89
CA SER A 200 3.21 19.38 -1.02
C SER A 200 3.82 20.57 -1.79
N LEU A 201 4.28 20.36 -3.01
CA LEU A 201 4.77 21.42 -3.89
C LEU A 201 3.67 22.43 -4.23
N TRP A 202 2.50 21.94 -4.58
CA TRP A 202 1.32 22.77 -4.87
C TRP A 202 0.86 23.59 -3.68
N LEU A 203 0.89 23.02 -2.47
CA LEU A 203 0.41 23.72 -1.27
C LEU A 203 1.43 24.73 -0.73
N GLU A 204 2.70 24.67 -1.13
CA GLU A 204 3.76 25.50 -0.57
C GLU A 204 3.56 26.99 -0.87
N GLU A 205 3.22 27.79 0.15
CA GLU A 205 3.19 29.25 0.09
C GLU A 205 4.57 29.85 0.33
N ARG A 206 4.86 31.01 -0.29
CA ARG A 206 6.19 31.49 -0.58
C ARG A 206 6.63 32.72 0.14
N ARG A 207 6.19 32.93 1.29
CA ARG A 207 6.71 34.03 2.11
C ARG A 207 8.22 33.83 2.34
N GLY A 208 9.03 34.50 1.51
CA GLY A 208 10.48 34.58 1.67
C GLY A 208 11.34 33.56 0.91
N LEU A 209 10.80 32.73 0.03
CA LEU A 209 11.60 31.85 -0.83
C LEU A 209 12.05 32.56 -2.13
N LYS A 210 13.31 32.30 -2.56
CA LYS A 210 13.88 32.81 -3.82
C LYS A 210 13.26 32.13 -5.07
N ILE A 211 12.54 31.02 -4.90
CA ILE A 211 11.96 30.23 -6.00
C ILE A 211 10.57 30.79 -6.32
N ASN A 212 10.33 31.10 -7.59
CA ASN A 212 9.07 31.64 -8.05
C ASN A 212 7.93 30.58 -7.93
N SER A 213 6.70 31.05 -7.66
CA SER A 213 5.50 30.21 -7.43
C SER A 213 5.12 29.36 -8.63
N SER A 214 5.29 29.87 -9.79
CA SER A 214 5.00 29.12 -11.01
C SER A 214 5.86 27.87 -11.15
N VAL A 215 7.12 27.91 -10.70
CA VAL A 215 8.04 26.75 -10.80
C VAL A 215 7.56 25.56 -9.96
N LEU A 216 7.16 25.77 -8.70
CA LEU A 216 6.68 24.67 -7.86
C LEU A 216 5.32 24.14 -8.35
N ASP A 217 4.45 25.01 -8.85
CA ASP A 217 3.18 24.62 -9.46
C ASP A 217 3.43 23.75 -10.72
N THR A 218 4.35 24.18 -11.59
CA THR A 218 4.74 23.41 -12.78
C THR A 218 5.39 22.08 -12.40
N LEU A 219 6.26 22.04 -11.39
CA LEU A 219 6.84 20.80 -10.88
C LEU A 219 5.77 19.85 -10.33
N ALA A 220 4.76 20.37 -9.62
CA ALA A 220 3.64 19.55 -9.17
C ALA A 220 2.88 18.92 -10.35
N ILE A 221 2.60 19.69 -11.40
CA ILE A 221 1.98 19.20 -12.65
C ILE A 221 2.88 18.13 -13.29
N MET A 222 4.18 18.35 -13.40
CA MET A 222 5.12 17.39 -13.98
C MET A 222 5.12 16.05 -13.22
N VAL A 223 5.16 16.09 -11.89
CA VAL A 223 5.12 14.85 -11.08
C VAL A 223 3.81 14.10 -11.25
N VAL A 224 2.66 14.78 -11.24
CA VAL A 224 1.37 14.11 -11.46
C VAL A 224 1.26 13.58 -12.89
N SER A 225 1.79 14.31 -13.89
CA SER A 225 1.85 13.86 -15.30
C SER A 225 2.68 12.59 -15.46
N MET A 226 3.83 12.48 -14.77
CA MET A 226 4.62 11.25 -14.73
C MET A 226 3.82 10.09 -14.11
N VAL A 227 3.08 10.34 -13.02
CA VAL A 227 2.20 9.32 -12.42
C VAL A 227 1.15 8.82 -13.40
N VAL A 228 0.54 9.73 -14.17
CA VAL A 228 -0.45 9.40 -15.22
C VAL A 228 0.17 8.52 -16.30
N ALA A 229 1.39 8.83 -16.73
CA ALA A 229 2.05 8.11 -17.82
C ALA A 229 2.57 6.72 -17.43
N VAL A 230 2.93 6.51 -16.13
CA VAL A 230 3.68 5.31 -15.70
C VAL A 230 2.90 4.40 -14.78
N PHE A 231 2.25 4.96 -13.75
CA PHE A 231 1.70 4.14 -12.66
C PHE A 231 0.18 4.01 -12.69
N ARG A 232 -0.51 5.13 -12.98
CA ARG A 232 -1.98 5.20 -12.85
C ARG A 232 -2.55 6.31 -13.72
N CYS A 233 -3.02 5.95 -14.92
CA CYS A 233 -3.61 6.89 -15.89
C CYS A 233 -4.82 7.66 -15.33
N ASP A 234 -5.56 7.08 -14.39
CA ASP A 234 -6.71 7.71 -13.74
C ASP A 234 -6.35 8.93 -12.87
N ASN A 235 -5.07 9.15 -12.55
CA ASN A 235 -4.63 10.39 -11.90
C ASN A 235 -4.76 11.64 -12.81
N ILE A 236 -5.16 11.48 -14.07
CA ILE A 236 -5.63 12.60 -14.91
C ILE A 236 -6.80 13.34 -14.25
N LEU A 237 -7.62 12.63 -13.45
CA LEU A 237 -8.71 13.20 -12.67
C LEU A 237 -8.25 14.09 -11.51
N LEU A 238 -6.99 13.94 -11.06
CA LEU A 238 -6.33 14.85 -10.14
C LEU A 238 -5.59 15.96 -10.90
N LEU A 239 -4.92 15.61 -12.00
CA LEU A 239 -4.13 16.53 -12.82
C LEU A 239 -5.00 17.66 -13.39
N ALA A 240 -6.18 17.35 -13.92
CA ALA A 240 -7.06 18.32 -14.54
C ALA A 240 -7.50 19.44 -13.56
N PRO A 241 -8.14 19.17 -12.41
CA PRO A 241 -8.55 20.24 -11.50
C PRO A 241 -7.36 20.95 -10.83
N LEU A 242 -6.23 20.25 -10.63
CA LEU A 242 -5.00 20.87 -10.13
C LEU A 242 -4.43 21.85 -11.16
N GLY A 243 -4.33 21.44 -12.43
CA GLY A 243 -3.90 22.30 -13.54
C GLY A 243 -4.79 23.52 -13.69
N ILE A 244 -6.12 23.36 -13.68
CA ILE A 244 -7.06 24.48 -13.71
C ILE A 244 -6.82 25.43 -12.53
N HIS A 245 -6.63 24.89 -11.32
CA HIS A 245 -6.42 25.73 -10.14
C HIS A 245 -5.14 26.57 -10.25
N VAL A 246 -4.02 26.00 -10.68
CA VAL A 246 -2.74 26.73 -10.74
C VAL A 246 -2.69 27.73 -11.90
N THR A 247 -3.45 27.48 -12.96
CA THR A 247 -3.47 28.34 -14.17
C THR A 247 -4.51 29.44 -14.12
N LEU A 248 -5.65 29.26 -13.42
CA LEU A 248 -6.73 30.24 -13.40
C LEU A 248 -6.92 30.94 -12.05
N PHE A 249 -6.59 30.29 -10.94
CA PHE A 249 -6.86 30.85 -9.61
C PHE A 249 -5.61 31.39 -8.89
N ARG A 250 -4.42 31.23 -9.47
CA ARG A 250 -3.15 31.71 -8.91
C ARG A 250 -2.46 32.76 -9.79
N VAL A 251 -3.19 33.38 -10.69
CA VAL A 251 -2.67 34.36 -11.63
C VAL A 251 -2.99 35.78 -11.19
N THR A 252 -2.15 36.73 -11.60
CA THR A 252 -2.32 38.16 -11.30
C THR A 252 -3.12 38.87 -12.39
N ASP A 253 -2.95 38.46 -13.65
CA ASP A 253 -3.57 39.02 -14.81
C ASP A 253 -3.67 38.00 -15.97
N ILE A 254 -4.28 38.41 -17.09
CA ILE A 254 -4.51 37.54 -18.25
C ILE A 254 -3.21 37.14 -18.96
N TYR A 255 -2.17 37.97 -18.90
CA TYR A 255 -0.87 37.70 -19.51
C TYR A 255 -0.14 36.60 -18.69
N ASP A 256 -0.10 36.72 -17.36
CA ASP A 256 0.43 35.68 -16.46
C ASP A 256 -0.34 34.36 -16.63
N ALA A 257 -1.67 34.43 -16.78
CA ALA A 257 -2.50 33.26 -17.07
C ALA A 257 -2.08 32.55 -18.37
N SER A 258 -1.91 33.31 -19.45
CA SER A 258 -1.51 32.76 -20.75
C SER A 258 -0.15 32.09 -20.71
N LEU A 259 0.85 32.73 -20.09
CA LEU A 259 2.19 32.15 -19.91
C LEU A 259 2.17 30.87 -19.08
N ARG A 260 1.40 30.85 -18.01
CA ARG A 260 1.26 29.65 -17.15
C ARG A 260 0.55 28.51 -17.87
N ILE A 261 -0.49 28.79 -18.67
CA ILE A 261 -1.15 27.77 -19.48
C ILE A 261 -0.13 27.13 -20.42
N ILE A 262 0.61 27.94 -21.19
CA ILE A 262 1.60 27.44 -22.13
C ILE A 262 2.67 26.63 -21.39
N ALA A 263 3.26 27.16 -20.32
CA ALA A 263 4.31 26.50 -19.56
C ALA A 263 3.83 25.16 -18.95
N ASN A 264 2.65 25.14 -18.33
CA ASN A 264 2.12 23.95 -17.69
C ASN A 264 1.68 22.89 -18.71
N VAL A 265 1.08 23.29 -19.85
CA VAL A 265 0.71 22.36 -20.93
C VAL A 265 1.95 21.79 -21.58
N MET A 266 2.96 22.61 -21.89
CA MET A 266 4.23 22.13 -22.45
C MET A 266 4.94 21.17 -21.48
N ALA A 267 5.04 21.51 -20.20
CA ALA A 267 5.62 20.65 -19.17
C ALA A 267 4.87 19.32 -19.05
N MET A 268 3.53 19.35 -19.01
CA MET A 268 2.67 18.17 -18.97
C MET A 268 2.90 17.26 -20.17
N VAL A 269 2.81 17.81 -21.39
CA VAL A 269 2.98 17.03 -22.63
C VAL A 269 4.39 16.45 -22.72
N THR A 270 5.42 17.25 -22.43
CA THR A 270 6.82 16.78 -22.47
C THR A 270 7.04 15.62 -21.50
N VAL A 271 6.53 15.72 -20.27
CA VAL A 271 6.69 14.66 -19.26
C VAL A 271 5.89 13.40 -19.66
N ILE A 272 4.64 13.55 -20.10
CA ILE A 272 3.84 12.40 -20.53
C ILE A 272 4.53 11.68 -21.68
N VAL A 273 4.98 12.39 -22.70
CA VAL A 273 5.66 11.80 -23.87
C VAL A 273 6.96 11.11 -23.46
N ALA A 274 7.80 11.78 -22.65
CA ALA A 274 9.08 11.20 -22.22
C ALA A 274 8.89 9.93 -21.40
N PHE A 275 7.97 9.93 -20.43
CA PHE A 275 7.73 8.77 -19.58
C PHE A 275 6.90 7.68 -20.25
N ALA A 276 6.00 8.01 -21.17
CA ALA A 276 5.33 7.03 -22.02
C ALA A 276 6.33 6.33 -22.93
N TYR A 277 7.24 7.07 -23.57
CA TYR A 277 8.33 6.49 -24.38
C TYR A 277 9.21 5.57 -23.54
N THR A 278 9.61 5.99 -22.34
CA THR A 278 10.40 5.16 -21.41
C THR A 278 9.65 3.88 -21.02
N SER A 279 8.36 3.99 -20.68
CA SER A 279 7.51 2.84 -20.36
C SER A 279 7.39 1.89 -21.56
N ILE A 280 7.07 2.40 -22.75
CA ILE A 280 6.99 1.60 -23.97
C ILE A 280 8.29 0.85 -24.22
N THR A 281 9.44 1.53 -24.14
CA THR A 281 10.75 0.91 -24.39
C THR A 281 11.06 -0.22 -23.41
N ILE A 282 10.77 -0.03 -22.12
CA ILE A 282 11.07 -1.01 -21.08
C ILE A 282 10.02 -2.11 -21.08
N ASP A 283 8.75 -1.75 -21.11
CA ASP A 283 7.65 -2.70 -20.93
C ASP A 283 7.47 -3.60 -22.15
N SER A 284 7.63 -3.06 -23.38
CA SER A 284 7.61 -3.87 -24.61
C SER A 284 8.63 -5.01 -24.57
N ARG A 285 9.85 -4.73 -24.08
CA ARG A 285 10.90 -5.74 -23.93
C ARG A 285 10.53 -6.82 -22.90
N HIS A 286 10.01 -6.44 -21.74
CA HIS A 286 9.70 -7.40 -20.68
C HIS A 286 8.47 -8.24 -21.00
N TRP A 287 7.45 -7.65 -21.65
CA TRP A 287 6.23 -8.34 -22.06
C TRP A 287 6.39 -9.11 -23.37
N ASP A 288 7.48 -8.88 -24.10
CA ASP A 288 7.70 -9.44 -25.45
C ASP A 288 6.56 -9.06 -26.42
N GLN A 289 6.21 -7.77 -26.39
CA GLN A 289 5.16 -7.18 -27.23
C GLN A 289 5.64 -5.87 -27.83
N GLU A 290 5.36 -5.64 -29.10
CA GLU A 290 5.72 -4.40 -29.77
C GLU A 290 4.85 -3.23 -29.29
N TYR A 291 5.50 -2.08 -29.01
CA TYR A 291 4.85 -0.82 -28.67
C TYR A 291 3.84 -0.86 -27.50
N LEU A 292 4.08 -1.72 -26.51
CA LEU A 292 3.22 -1.84 -25.34
C LEU A 292 3.35 -0.64 -24.39
N TRP A 293 2.27 0.10 -24.20
CA TRP A 293 2.14 1.09 -23.14
C TRP A 293 1.08 0.63 -22.11
N PRO A 294 1.48 0.11 -20.95
CA PRO A 294 0.56 -0.51 -19.99
C PRO A 294 -0.57 0.42 -19.52
N GLU A 295 -0.30 1.71 -19.30
CA GLU A 295 -1.33 2.64 -18.84
C GLU A 295 -2.37 2.97 -19.94
N TRP A 296 -1.99 2.88 -21.21
CA TRP A 296 -2.94 2.95 -22.33
C TRP A 296 -3.85 1.71 -22.38
N GLU A 297 -3.29 0.52 -22.18
CA GLU A 297 -4.07 -0.72 -22.08
C GLU A 297 -5.08 -0.67 -20.92
N VAL A 298 -4.65 -0.17 -19.74
CA VAL A 298 -5.53 0.03 -18.59
C VAL A 298 -6.63 1.03 -18.90
N LEU A 299 -6.32 2.14 -19.58
CA LEU A 299 -7.31 3.14 -19.98
C LEU A 299 -8.33 2.56 -20.96
N SER A 300 -7.86 1.84 -21.98
CA SER A 300 -8.70 1.18 -22.98
C SER A 300 -9.61 0.13 -22.37
N PHE A 301 -9.09 -0.68 -21.44
CA PHE A 301 -9.85 -1.70 -20.72
C PHE A 301 -10.98 -1.11 -19.87
N ASN A 302 -10.75 0.04 -19.23
CA ASN A 302 -11.72 0.70 -18.34
C ASN A 302 -12.60 1.72 -19.06
N ASN A 303 -12.38 2.00 -20.36
CA ASN A 303 -13.09 3.04 -21.09
C ASN A 303 -14.61 2.75 -21.13
N PRO A 304 -15.45 3.61 -20.53
CA PRO A 304 -16.91 3.42 -20.52
C PRO A 304 -17.55 3.46 -21.92
N MET A 305 -16.91 4.16 -22.87
CA MET A 305 -17.35 4.28 -24.26
C MET A 305 -16.78 3.19 -25.17
N GLY A 306 -15.88 2.33 -24.66
CA GLY A 306 -15.21 1.29 -25.41
C GLY A 306 -15.52 -0.12 -24.90
N ALA A 307 -14.48 -0.91 -24.67
CA ALA A 307 -14.61 -2.32 -24.28
C ALA A 307 -15.31 -2.53 -22.93
N ASN A 308 -15.26 -1.54 -22.02
CA ASN A 308 -15.88 -1.51 -20.69
C ASN A 308 -15.85 -2.86 -19.93
N ARG A 309 -14.70 -3.57 -20.02
CA ARG A 309 -14.54 -4.92 -19.43
C ARG A 309 -14.44 -4.91 -17.92
N SER A 310 -14.32 -3.72 -17.31
CA SER A 310 -14.28 -3.56 -15.85
C SER A 310 -15.56 -4.07 -15.14
N HIS A 311 -16.70 -4.18 -15.84
CA HIS A 311 -17.93 -4.76 -15.29
C HIS A 311 -17.79 -6.21 -14.82
N HIS A 312 -16.89 -6.99 -15.42
CA HIS A 312 -16.63 -8.39 -15.02
C HIS A 312 -16.10 -8.53 -13.59
N TYR A 313 -15.52 -7.43 -13.02
CA TYR A 313 -15.02 -7.41 -11.65
C TYR A 313 -16.03 -6.88 -10.63
N GLY A 314 -17.31 -6.81 -11.02
CA GLY A 314 -18.40 -6.33 -10.20
C GLY A 314 -18.55 -4.81 -10.23
N THR A 315 -19.79 -4.36 -10.10
CA THR A 315 -20.18 -2.95 -10.14
C THR A 315 -20.65 -2.46 -8.78
N LYS A 316 -20.51 -1.18 -8.52
CA LYS A 316 -21.00 -0.50 -7.32
C LYS A 316 -21.84 0.71 -7.72
N PRO A 317 -22.85 1.10 -6.90
CA PRO A 317 -23.68 2.29 -7.16
C PRO A 317 -22.84 3.57 -7.34
N PHE A 318 -23.39 4.55 -8.07
CA PHE A 318 -22.70 5.81 -8.38
C PHE A 318 -22.15 6.51 -7.12
N LEU A 319 -22.96 6.66 -6.08
CA LEU A 319 -22.57 7.35 -4.84
C LEU A 319 -21.80 6.48 -3.85
N TRP A 320 -21.39 5.25 -4.20
CA TRP A 320 -20.73 4.32 -3.28
C TRP A 320 -19.49 4.89 -2.60
N TYR A 321 -18.72 5.70 -3.31
CA TYR A 321 -17.56 6.36 -2.71
C TYR A 321 -17.93 7.29 -1.56
N TRP A 322 -19.05 8.01 -1.69
CA TRP A 322 -19.48 9.02 -0.73
C TRP A 322 -20.10 8.44 0.53
N TYR A 323 -20.95 7.42 0.41
CA TYR A 323 -21.62 6.86 1.58
C TYR A 323 -20.92 5.63 2.18
N SER A 324 -19.98 5.01 1.47
CA SER A 324 -19.35 3.77 1.91
C SER A 324 -17.82 3.86 1.99
N ALA A 325 -17.12 4.26 0.92
CA ALA A 325 -15.67 4.24 0.85
C ALA A 325 -15.03 5.33 1.73
N LEU A 326 -15.35 6.60 1.46
CA LEU A 326 -14.81 7.74 2.21
C LEU A 326 -15.07 7.66 3.72
N PRO A 327 -16.29 7.34 4.20
CA PRO A 327 -16.53 7.18 5.64
C PRO A 327 -15.65 6.10 6.27
N ARG A 328 -15.40 4.97 5.60
CA ARG A 328 -14.54 3.89 6.10
C ARG A 328 -13.06 4.25 6.08
N MET A 329 -12.61 4.99 5.08
CA MET A 329 -11.19 5.35 4.94
C MET A 329 -10.82 6.52 5.84
N LEU A 330 -11.67 7.55 5.92
CA LEU A 330 -11.41 8.80 6.63
C LEU A 330 -11.89 8.78 8.09
N LEU A 331 -12.88 7.92 8.42
CA LEU A 331 -13.49 7.86 9.75
C LEU A 331 -13.94 9.25 10.22
N ILE A 332 -13.46 9.73 11.39
CA ILE A 332 -13.82 11.06 11.90
C ILE A 332 -13.33 12.21 10.98
N ALA A 333 -12.29 11.99 10.16
CA ALA A 333 -11.83 13.02 9.24
C ALA A 333 -12.88 13.34 8.15
N TYR A 334 -13.80 12.41 7.84
CA TYR A 334 -14.83 12.64 6.84
C TYR A 334 -15.77 13.81 7.20
N PRO A 335 -16.51 13.79 8.32
CA PRO A 335 -17.33 14.94 8.72
C PRO A 335 -16.50 16.17 9.06
N LEU A 336 -15.29 16.02 9.59
CA LEU A 336 -14.41 17.15 9.89
C LEU A 336 -13.93 17.86 8.61
N SER A 337 -13.73 17.14 7.49
CA SER A 337 -13.35 17.74 6.20
C SER A 337 -14.47 18.63 5.65
N MET A 338 -15.72 18.20 5.78
CA MET A 338 -16.90 19.01 5.41
C MET A 338 -17.03 20.24 6.31
N TYR A 339 -16.77 20.09 7.61
CA TYR A 339 -16.76 21.21 8.55
C TYR A 339 -15.65 22.21 8.20
N GLY A 340 -14.44 21.73 7.85
CA GLY A 340 -13.33 22.54 7.38
C GLY A 340 -13.67 23.32 6.13
N PHE A 341 -14.23 22.66 5.10
CA PHE A 341 -14.69 23.29 3.87
C PHE A 341 -15.66 24.45 4.12
N LYS A 342 -16.60 24.25 5.03
CA LYS A 342 -17.60 25.29 5.38
C LYS A 342 -16.97 26.49 6.09
N HIS A 343 -16.04 26.27 7.02
CA HIS A 343 -15.58 27.26 8.00
C HIS A 343 -14.17 27.82 7.76
N GLU A 344 -13.38 27.23 6.83
CA GLU A 344 -12.03 27.71 6.51
C GLU A 344 -11.88 27.87 4.99
N ARG A 345 -11.79 29.14 4.53
CA ARG A 345 -11.73 29.44 3.08
C ARG A 345 -10.48 28.89 2.39
N ARG A 346 -9.34 28.87 3.11
CA ARG A 346 -8.04 28.48 2.54
C ARG A 346 -7.94 27.00 2.16
N CYS A 347 -8.78 26.11 2.71
CA CYS A 347 -8.80 24.71 2.32
C CYS A 347 -9.86 24.35 1.27
N ARG A 348 -10.66 25.30 0.81
CA ARG A 348 -11.78 25.04 -0.13
C ARG A 348 -11.31 24.49 -1.47
N SER A 349 -10.21 25.03 -2.03
CA SER A 349 -9.65 24.52 -3.29
C SER A 349 -9.23 23.05 -3.15
N ALA A 350 -8.57 22.68 -2.04
CA ALA A 350 -8.20 21.31 -1.76
C ALA A 350 -9.41 20.37 -1.69
N PHE A 351 -10.46 20.81 -0.98
CA PHE A 351 -11.71 20.03 -0.88
C PHE A 351 -12.40 19.88 -2.25
N MET A 352 -12.43 20.94 -3.06
CA MET A 352 -13.05 20.90 -4.40
C MET A 352 -12.28 20.00 -5.36
N ILE A 353 -10.94 20.05 -5.36
CA ILE A 353 -10.09 19.17 -6.16
C ILE A 353 -10.35 17.70 -5.77
N ALA A 354 -10.33 17.40 -4.47
CA ALA A 354 -10.60 16.05 -3.99
C ALA A 354 -12.01 15.57 -4.31
N SER A 355 -13.01 16.43 -4.15
CA SER A 355 -14.41 16.10 -4.45
C SER A 355 -14.64 15.90 -5.94
N PHE A 356 -14.01 16.71 -6.81
CA PHE A 356 -14.07 16.51 -8.25
C PHE A 356 -13.49 15.15 -8.65
N PHE A 357 -12.33 14.78 -8.10
CA PHE A 357 -11.73 13.46 -8.34
C PHE A 357 -12.70 12.32 -7.99
N VAL A 358 -13.28 12.36 -6.79
CA VAL A 358 -14.23 11.34 -6.33
C VAL A 358 -15.49 11.31 -7.18
N PHE A 359 -16.03 12.47 -7.56
CA PHE A 359 -17.20 12.60 -8.41
C PHE A 359 -16.94 12.02 -9.80
N ALA A 360 -15.83 12.42 -10.44
CA ALA A 360 -15.45 11.92 -11.76
C ALA A 360 -15.21 10.40 -11.74
N TYR A 361 -14.56 9.90 -10.68
CA TYR A 361 -14.32 8.47 -10.51
C TYR A 361 -15.62 7.67 -10.27
N SER A 362 -16.68 8.32 -9.78
CA SER A 362 -17.98 7.68 -9.53
C SER A 362 -18.69 7.21 -10.79
N PHE A 363 -18.33 7.74 -11.98
CA PHE A 363 -18.86 7.27 -13.27
C PHE A 363 -18.33 5.87 -13.66
N LEU A 364 -17.17 5.44 -13.11
CA LEU A 364 -16.66 4.10 -13.37
C LEU A 364 -17.51 3.07 -12.61
N GLY A 365 -17.96 2.00 -13.29
CA GLY A 365 -18.80 0.95 -12.68
C GLY A 365 -18.06 0.16 -11.60
N HIS A 366 -16.85 -0.31 -11.90
CA HIS A 366 -16.00 -0.99 -10.94
C HIS A 366 -15.34 0.01 -9.97
N LYS A 367 -15.57 -0.17 -8.68
CA LYS A 367 -15.09 0.76 -7.65
C LYS A 367 -14.40 0.03 -6.52
N GLU A 368 -13.22 0.51 -6.15
CA GLU A 368 -12.44 0.02 -5.02
C GLU A 368 -11.97 1.16 -4.12
N LEU A 369 -11.73 0.85 -2.83
CA LEU A 369 -11.24 1.82 -1.85
C LEU A 369 -9.90 2.44 -2.28
N ARG A 370 -8.99 1.59 -2.77
CA ARG A 370 -7.62 1.98 -3.13
C ARG A 370 -7.52 3.04 -4.24
N PHE A 371 -8.56 3.23 -5.03
CA PHE A 371 -8.59 4.26 -6.08
C PHE A 371 -8.63 5.68 -5.52
N LEU A 372 -9.02 5.85 -4.25
CA LEU A 372 -9.12 7.16 -3.60
C LEU A 372 -7.84 7.63 -2.89
N PHE A 373 -6.78 6.83 -2.86
CA PHE A 373 -5.54 7.19 -2.14
C PHE A 373 -4.98 8.57 -2.53
N PRO A 374 -4.94 8.98 -3.83
CA PRO A 374 -4.37 10.26 -4.22
C PRO A 374 -5.01 11.48 -3.56
N VAL A 375 -6.28 11.39 -3.15
CA VAL A 375 -7.03 12.52 -2.59
C VAL A 375 -7.23 12.47 -1.08
N LEU A 376 -6.82 11.39 -0.40
CA LEU A 376 -6.92 11.29 1.06
C LEU A 376 -6.15 12.41 1.79
N PRO A 377 -4.93 12.81 1.38
CA PRO A 377 -4.21 13.91 2.02
C PRO A 377 -4.97 15.23 1.96
N LEU A 378 -5.69 15.49 0.86
CA LEU A 378 -6.49 16.72 0.70
C LEU A 378 -7.68 16.74 1.66
N PHE A 379 -8.40 15.63 1.82
CA PHE A 379 -9.48 15.51 2.80
C PHE A 379 -8.96 15.64 4.24
N ASN A 380 -7.81 15.04 4.54
CA ASN A 380 -7.16 15.14 5.86
C ASN A 380 -6.74 16.58 6.16
N PHE A 381 -6.19 17.29 5.19
CA PHE A 381 -5.88 18.72 5.34
C PHE A 381 -7.15 19.55 5.65
N CYS A 382 -8.24 19.34 4.91
CA CYS A 382 -9.51 20.01 5.18
C CYS A 382 -10.05 19.67 6.57
N ALA A 383 -9.95 18.42 7.00
CA ALA A 383 -10.37 17.96 8.34
C ALA A 383 -9.51 18.59 9.45
N ALA A 384 -8.20 18.72 9.22
CA ALA A 384 -7.29 19.40 10.15
C ALA A 384 -7.63 20.89 10.31
N CYS A 385 -7.95 21.57 9.20
CA CYS A 385 -8.49 22.93 9.24
C CYS A 385 -9.80 23.01 10.04
N GLY A 386 -10.67 22.01 9.89
CA GLY A 386 -11.91 21.87 10.65
C GLY A 386 -11.64 21.72 12.17
N MET A 387 -10.72 20.82 12.55
CA MET A 387 -10.29 20.67 13.95
C MET A 387 -9.70 21.95 14.52
N HIS A 388 -8.84 22.63 13.76
CA HIS A 388 -8.28 23.92 14.19
C HIS A 388 -9.38 24.96 14.45
N ARG A 389 -10.39 25.02 13.59
CA ARG A 389 -11.52 25.93 13.78
C ARG A 389 -12.35 25.59 15.03
N LEU A 390 -12.57 24.30 15.30
CA LEU A 390 -13.19 23.85 16.56
C LEU A 390 -12.35 24.24 17.79
N ASN A 391 -11.02 24.09 17.70
CA ASN A 391 -10.09 24.49 18.76
C ASN A 391 -10.17 26.01 19.06
N LEU A 392 -10.24 26.87 18.04
CA LEU A 392 -10.42 28.30 18.20
C LEU A 392 -11.77 28.66 18.85
N ASN A 393 -12.81 27.89 18.57
CA ASN A 393 -14.16 28.12 19.07
C ASN A 393 -14.40 27.56 20.49
N ARG A 394 -13.54 26.63 20.97
CA ARG A 394 -13.73 25.98 22.31
C ARG A 394 -13.78 26.94 23.46
N LYS A 395 -13.05 28.06 23.37
CA LYS A 395 -13.02 29.10 24.45
C LYS A 395 -14.17 30.11 24.36
N LYS A 396 -14.93 30.10 23.24
CA LYS A 396 -15.97 31.10 22.97
C LYS A 396 -17.35 30.67 23.46
N SER A 397 -17.60 29.36 23.55
CA SER A 397 -18.92 28.85 23.97
C SER A 397 -18.81 27.41 24.49
N ILE A 398 -19.76 27.01 25.34
CA ILE A 398 -19.90 25.62 25.82
C ILE A 398 -20.06 24.65 24.64
N LYS A 399 -20.86 25.01 23.64
CA LYS A 399 -21.04 24.23 22.41
C LYS A 399 -19.73 24.04 21.66
N GLY A 400 -18.90 25.09 21.54
CA GLY A 400 -17.58 25.01 20.90
C GLY A 400 -16.62 24.07 21.64
N ASN A 401 -16.63 24.11 22.97
CA ASN A 401 -15.84 23.20 23.81
C ASN A 401 -16.30 21.73 23.65
N PHE A 402 -17.61 21.50 23.66
CA PHE A 402 -18.19 20.16 23.47
C PHE A 402 -17.84 19.58 22.09
N LEU A 403 -18.01 20.34 21.02
CA LEU A 403 -17.68 19.88 19.65
C LEU A 403 -16.19 19.59 19.47
N HIS A 404 -15.32 20.40 20.11
CA HIS A 404 -13.87 20.12 20.10
C HIS A 404 -13.53 18.83 20.86
N ALA A 405 -14.13 18.59 22.01
CA ALA A 405 -13.97 17.34 22.77
C ALA A 405 -14.49 16.13 21.98
N LEU A 406 -15.65 16.27 21.34
CA LEU A 406 -16.24 15.24 20.49
C LEU A 406 -15.33 14.89 19.29
N ALA A 407 -14.70 15.89 18.66
CA ALA A 407 -13.76 15.66 17.57
C ALA A 407 -12.54 14.84 18.03
N TRP A 408 -11.95 15.15 19.19
CA TRP A 408 -10.85 14.37 19.76
C TRP A 408 -11.28 12.95 20.17
N MET A 409 -12.46 12.81 20.76
CA MET A 409 -13.03 11.50 21.05
C MET A 409 -13.19 10.68 19.75
N GLY A 410 -13.63 11.32 18.67
CA GLY A 410 -13.71 10.71 17.36
C GLY A 410 -12.35 10.23 16.83
N VAL A 411 -11.26 10.99 17.05
CA VAL A 411 -9.90 10.54 16.69
C VAL A 411 -9.50 9.30 17.48
N ILE A 412 -9.74 9.29 18.80
CA ILE A 412 -9.43 8.15 19.68
C ILE A 412 -10.22 6.91 19.26
N VAL A 413 -11.53 7.06 18.99
CA VAL A 413 -12.38 5.96 18.50
C VAL A 413 -11.91 5.48 17.14
N SER A 414 -11.50 6.39 16.25
CA SER A 414 -10.94 6.03 14.94
C SER A 414 -9.67 5.18 15.08
N CYS A 415 -8.75 5.56 15.98
CA CYS A 415 -7.56 4.75 16.30
C CYS A 415 -7.96 3.37 16.85
N ALA A 416 -8.91 3.31 17.78
CA ALA A 416 -9.37 2.07 18.39
C ALA A 416 -9.99 1.12 17.35
N VAL A 417 -10.82 1.64 16.45
CA VAL A 417 -11.41 0.86 15.33
C VAL A 417 -10.33 0.40 14.35
N SER A 418 -9.39 1.28 14.00
CA SER A 418 -8.29 0.97 13.09
C SER A 418 -7.43 -0.18 13.61
N ILE A 419 -7.00 -0.13 14.85
CA ILE A 419 -6.13 -1.15 15.46
C ILE A 419 -6.94 -2.38 15.92
N GLY A 420 -8.08 -2.15 16.58
CA GLY A 420 -8.86 -3.22 17.20
C GLY A 420 -9.66 -4.08 16.23
N VAL A 421 -10.08 -3.52 15.08
CA VAL A 421 -10.94 -4.20 14.11
C VAL A 421 -10.23 -4.39 12.78
N PHE A 422 -9.89 -3.29 12.11
CA PHE A 422 -9.37 -3.38 10.73
C PHE A 422 -8.00 -4.05 10.67
N ALA A 423 -7.09 -3.76 11.60
CA ALA A 423 -5.79 -4.42 11.64
C ALA A 423 -5.92 -5.91 11.89
N LYS A 424 -6.72 -6.32 12.90
CA LYS A 424 -6.94 -7.74 13.21
C LYS A 424 -7.58 -8.49 12.07
N ALA A 425 -8.59 -7.91 11.41
CA ALA A 425 -9.21 -8.51 10.24
C ALA A 425 -8.21 -8.67 9.09
N SER A 426 -7.38 -7.65 8.85
CA SER A 426 -6.40 -7.68 7.76
C SER A 426 -5.24 -8.63 8.01
N ILE A 427 -4.75 -8.76 9.25
CA ILE A 427 -3.72 -9.74 9.60
C ILE A 427 -4.22 -11.16 9.33
N ALA A 428 -5.48 -11.47 9.67
CA ALA A 428 -6.09 -12.77 9.46
C ALA A 428 -6.47 -13.07 7.99
N ASN A 429 -6.15 -12.19 7.04
CA ASN A 429 -6.65 -12.27 5.66
C ASN A 429 -5.63 -12.82 4.65
N TYR A 430 -4.60 -13.55 5.14
CA TYR A 430 -3.53 -14.11 4.31
C TYR A 430 -3.31 -15.62 4.53
N PRO A 431 -4.38 -16.46 4.48
CA PRO A 431 -4.25 -17.88 4.80
C PRO A 431 -3.33 -18.64 3.84
N GLY A 432 -3.23 -18.24 2.56
CA GLY A 432 -2.33 -18.88 1.60
C GLY A 432 -0.85 -18.65 1.93
N GLY A 433 -0.48 -17.46 2.40
CA GLY A 433 0.88 -17.18 2.85
C GLY A 433 1.25 -17.93 4.11
N GLU A 434 0.33 -18.01 5.08
CA GLU A 434 0.50 -18.80 6.30
C GLU A 434 0.59 -20.32 6.00
N ALA A 435 -0.17 -20.79 5.01
CA ALA A 435 -0.14 -22.19 4.60
C ALA A 435 1.18 -22.58 3.94
N LEU A 436 1.73 -21.71 3.09
CA LEU A 436 3.04 -21.92 2.49
C LEU A 436 4.17 -21.94 3.55
N ALA A 437 4.11 -21.03 4.51
CA ALA A 437 5.05 -21.03 5.64
C ALA A 437 4.92 -22.33 6.48
N ALA A 438 3.69 -22.74 6.79
CA ALA A 438 3.42 -23.98 7.52
C ALA A 438 3.91 -25.24 6.79
N PHE A 439 3.83 -25.27 5.45
CA PHE A 439 4.39 -26.34 4.65
C PHE A 439 5.92 -26.44 4.84
N HIS A 440 6.63 -25.31 4.82
CA HIS A 440 8.08 -25.31 5.03
C HIS A 440 8.47 -25.69 6.47
N GLU A 441 7.66 -25.33 7.47
CA GLU A 441 7.86 -25.76 8.87
C GLU A 441 7.72 -27.28 9.05
N LEU A 442 6.91 -27.95 8.24
CA LEU A 442 6.73 -29.39 8.29
C LEU A 442 7.95 -30.16 7.77
N ASN A 443 8.93 -29.49 7.20
CA ASN A 443 10.17 -30.05 6.69
C ASN A 443 9.93 -31.27 5.79
N PRO A 444 9.23 -31.09 4.65
CA PRO A 444 8.76 -32.20 3.83
C PRO A 444 9.93 -33.06 3.36
N GLU A 445 9.82 -34.38 3.59
CA GLU A 445 10.81 -35.34 3.12
C GLU A 445 10.85 -35.37 1.60
N ARG A 446 12.06 -35.51 1.05
CA ARG A 446 12.31 -35.60 -0.38
C ARG A 446 11.87 -36.97 -0.92
N ASP A 447 11.40 -37.00 -2.17
CA ASP A 447 11.14 -38.26 -2.87
C ASP A 447 12.46 -38.97 -3.26
N ALA A 448 12.34 -40.14 -3.91
CA ALA A 448 13.50 -40.90 -4.40
C ALA A 448 14.33 -40.15 -5.46
N SER A 449 13.74 -39.12 -6.12
CA SER A 449 14.43 -38.23 -7.07
C SER A 449 15.06 -37.01 -6.40
N GLY A 450 14.91 -36.86 -5.07
CA GLY A 450 15.41 -35.74 -4.31
C GLY A 450 14.52 -34.49 -4.35
N HIS A 451 13.29 -34.58 -4.91
CA HIS A 451 12.36 -33.48 -5.07
C HIS A 451 11.13 -33.61 -4.17
N VAL A 452 10.46 -32.50 -3.92
CA VAL A 452 9.12 -32.42 -3.32
C VAL A 452 8.24 -31.62 -4.26
N ARG A 453 7.08 -32.13 -4.60
CA ARG A 453 6.10 -31.44 -5.47
C ARG A 453 4.99 -30.87 -4.62
N LEU A 454 4.84 -29.55 -4.65
CA LEU A 454 3.81 -28.80 -3.94
C LEU A 454 2.86 -28.11 -4.91
N HIS A 455 1.60 -28.48 -4.88
CA HIS A 455 0.55 -27.75 -5.58
C HIS A 455 0.02 -26.59 -4.72
N ILE A 456 -0.12 -25.41 -5.33
CA ILE A 456 -0.69 -24.20 -4.73
C ILE A 456 -1.88 -23.77 -5.57
N ASP A 457 -3.09 -23.83 -5.00
CA ASP A 457 -4.30 -23.41 -5.71
C ASP A 457 -4.40 -21.88 -5.87
N ASP A 458 -5.37 -21.46 -6.71
CA ASP A 458 -5.61 -20.04 -7.00
C ASP A 458 -5.94 -19.23 -5.75
N HIS A 459 -6.72 -19.78 -4.82
CA HIS A 459 -7.09 -19.08 -3.59
C HIS A 459 -5.86 -18.81 -2.72
N CYS A 460 -4.96 -19.78 -2.60
CA CYS A 460 -3.71 -19.62 -1.86
C CYS A 460 -2.78 -18.60 -2.52
N ALA A 461 -2.65 -18.66 -3.85
CA ALA A 461 -1.87 -17.69 -4.61
C ALA A 461 -2.43 -16.26 -4.46
N GLN A 462 -3.76 -16.10 -4.42
CA GLN A 462 -4.43 -14.81 -4.22
C GLN A 462 -4.34 -14.31 -2.77
N THR A 463 -4.09 -15.18 -1.80
CA THR A 463 -4.09 -14.85 -0.37
C THR A 463 -2.73 -14.98 0.30
N GLY A 464 -1.64 -14.83 -0.47
CA GLY A 464 -0.33 -14.59 0.12
C GLY A 464 0.77 -15.57 -0.24
N ALA A 465 0.48 -16.69 -0.90
CA ALA A 465 1.50 -17.58 -1.43
C ALA A 465 2.17 -16.92 -2.64
N SER A 466 3.41 -16.46 -2.46
CA SER A 466 4.20 -15.77 -3.48
C SER A 466 5.58 -16.40 -3.62
N ARG A 467 6.31 -16.07 -4.69
CA ARG A 467 7.70 -16.52 -4.89
C ARG A 467 8.64 -16.09 -3.76
N PHE A 468 8.36 -14.98 -3.09
CA PHE A 468 9.10 -14.58 -1.89
C PHE A 468 8.87 -15.52 -0.69
N GLY A 469 7.73 -16.21 -0.64
CA GLY A 469 7.44 -17.21 0.40
C GLY A 469 8.12 -18.56 0.15
N GLN A 470 8.73 -18.78 -1.00
CA GLN A 470 9.48 -20.00 -1.31
C GLN A 470 10.80 -20.01 -0.54
N ALA A 471 10.98 -20.96 0.37
CA ALA A 471 12.14 -20.98 1.28
C ALA A 471 13.45 -21.32 0.58
N TYR A 472 13.42 -22.15 -0.47
CA TYR A 472 14.60 -22.65 -1.13
C TYR A 472 14.94 -21.87 -2.40
N HIS A 473 16.21 -21.49 -2.53
CA HIS A 473 16.75 -20.84 -3.74
C HIS A 473 16.93 -21.83 -4.90
N ASP A 474 17.16 -23.10 -4.58
CA ASP A 474 17.34 -24.14 -5.58
C ASP A 474 16.00 -24.71 -6.04
N HIS A 475 15.64 -24.46 -7.29
CA HIS A 475 14.49 -25.07 -7.94
C HIS A 475 14.52 -26.60 -7.96
N ASN A 476 15.67 -27.19 -7.58
CA ASN A 476 15.90 -28.62 -7.63
C ASN A 476 15.37 -29.38 -6.39
N VAL A 477 14.85 -28.71 -5.36
CA VAL A 477 14.38 -29.39 -4.14
C VAL A 477 12.86 -29.36 -4.03
N ILE A 478 12.23 -28.22 -4.26
CA ILE A 478 10.76 -28.09 -4.20
C ILE A 478 10.26 -27.56 -5.52
N LEU A 479 9.42 -28.35 -6.19
CA LEU A 479 8.73 -27.98 -7.42
C LEU A 479 7.37 -27.40 -7.06
N TYR A 480 7.22 -26.07 -7.21
CA TYR A 480 5.97 -25.36 -6.93
C TYR A 480 5.09 -25.40 -8.18
N ASN A 481 3.97 -26.13 -8.10
CA ASN A 481 3.00 -26.25 -9.19
C ASN A 481 1.78 -25.36 -8.91
N LYS A 482 1.42 -24.51 -9.87
CA LYS A 482 0.18 -23.71 -9.84
C LYS A 482 -0.76 -24.07 -11.00
N ARG A 483 -0.41 -25.07 -11.82
CA ARG A 483 -1.18 -25.52 -12.98
C ARG A 483 -2.25 -26.50 -12.53
N GLN A 484 -3.25 -26.74 -13.39
CA GLN A 484 -4.36 -27.66 -13.11
C GLN A 484 -3.99 -29.15 -13.18
N ASP A 485 -2.80 -29.51 -13.66
CA ASP A 485 -2.32 -30.89 -13.71
C ASP A 485 -1.69 -31.27 -12.34
N HIS A 486 -2.39 -32.13 -11.59
CA HIS A 486 -2.11 -32.45 -10.18
C HIS A 486 -1.73 -33.91 -9.94
N GLU A 487 -1.72 -34.77 -10.97
CA GLU A 487 -1.62 -36.23 -10.78
C GLU A 487 -0.35 -36.70 -10.06
N HIS A 488 0.69 -35.87 -10.05
CA HIS A 488 2.00 -36.20 -9.53
C HIS A 488 2.46 -35.38 -8.32
N ASP A 489 1.56 -34.54 -7.75
CA ASP A 489 1.94 -33.69 -6.62
C ASP A 489 1.88 -34.46 -5.28
N ASP A 490 2.90 -34.27 -4.43
CA ASP A 490 3.00 -34.96 -3.12
C ASP A 490 2.27 -34.20 -2.02
N TRP A 491 2.22 -32.87 -2.18
CA TRP A 491 1.61 -31.96 -1.23
C TRP A 491 0.65 -30.99 -1.93
N PHE A 492 -0.40 -30.59 -1.21
CA PHE A 492 -1.37 -29.59 -1.67
C PHE A 492 -1.60 -28.54 -0.61
N ILE A 493 -1.71 -27.29 -1.06
CA ILE A 493 -2.23 -26.18 -0.27
C ILE A 493 -3.44 -25.63 -1.01
N ASN A 494 -4.65 -25.86 -0.46
CA ASN A 494 -5.88 -25.48 -1.13
C ASN A 494 -7.03 -25.19 -0.16
N GLU A 495 -8.13 -24.63 -0.69
CA GLU A 495 -9.36 -24.36 0.05
C GLU A 495 -10.36 -25.55 0.05
N TYR A 496 -10.09 -26.62 -0.66
CA TYR A 496 -11.02 -27.72 -0.82
C TYR A 496 -11.34 -28.43 0.49
N GLU A 497 -12.62 -28.78 0.66
CA GLU A 497 -13.06 -29.55 1.83
C GLU A 497 -12.62 -31.01 1.77
N LYS A 498 -12.54 -31.58 0.56
CA LYS A 498 -12.18 -32.98 0.32
C LYS A 498 -11.20 -33.12 -0.83
N MET A 499 -10.17 -33.90 -0.61
CA MET A 499 -9.22 -34.32 -1.63
C MET A 499 -9.54 -35.76 -2.12
N PRO A 500 -8.99 -36.17 -3.28
CA PRO A 500 -9.06 -37.55 -3.73
C PRO A 500 -8.54 -38.55 -2.67
N LYS A 501 -8.93 -39.82 -2.79
CA LYS A 501 -8.45 -40.90 -1.91
C LYS A 501 -6.90 -40.94 -1.98
N GLY A 502 -6.27 -41.09 -0.83
CA GLY A 502 -4.80 -41.16 -0.75
C GLY A 502 -4.13 -39.93 -0.16
N TYR A 503 -4.88 -38.89 0.20
CA TYR A 503 -4.33 -37.71 0.89
C TYR A 503 -4.85 -37.60 2.32
N GLU A 504 -4.04 -36.99 3.19
CA GLU A 504 -4.41 -36.68 4.58
C GLU A 504 -4.17 -35.21 4.91
N ILE A 505 -5.00 -34.64 5.77
CA ILE A 505 -4.82 -33.26 6.25
C ILE A 505 -3.71 -33.28 7.30
N VAL A 506 -2.67 -32.50 7.07
CA VAL A 506 -1.56 -32.32 8.03
C VAL A 506 -1.79 -31.06 8.88
N ARG A 507 -2.31 -29.99 8.27
CA ARG A 507 -2.54 -28.72 8.98
C ARG A 507 -3.75 -27.97 8.44
N ASN A 508 -4.54 -27.37 9.35
CA ASN A 508 -5.63 -26.46 9.02
C ASN A 508 -5.17 -25.02 9.29
N ILE A 509 -5.37 -24.14 8.32
CA ILE A 509 -5.03 -22.70 8.40
C ILE A 509 -6.32 -21.91 8.46
N THR A 510 -6.44 -21.07 9.51
CA THR A 510 -7.62 -20.22 9.70
C THR A 510 -7.45 -18.88 8.99
N GLY A 511 -8.54 -18.36 8.44
CA GLY A 511 -8.59 -17.04 7.81
C GLY A 511 -9.79 -16.22 8.27
N PHE A 512 -9.79 -14.95 7.92
CA PHE A 512 -10.88 -14.02 8.21
C PHE A 512 -12.17 -14.42 7.48
N ILE A 513 -13.30 -14.44 8.22
CA ILE A 513 -14.63 -14.67 7.65
C ILE A 513 -15.58 -13.50 7.88
N GLY A 514 -15.43 -12.76 8.98
CA GLY A 514 -16.36 -11.70 9.28
C GLY A 514 -16.06 -10.97 10.58
N VAL A 515 -16.94 -10.03 10.87
CA VAL A 515 -16.90 -9.22 12.09
C VAL A 515 -18.28 -9.24 12.73
N LYS A 516 -18.36 -9.51 14.03
CA LYS A 516 -19.62 -9.44 14.77
C LYS A 516 -19.51 -8.68 16.09
N LEU A 517 -20.65 -8.20 16.58
CA LEU A 517 -20.74 -7.57 17.90
C LEU A 517 -20.62 -8.64 18.99
N ASN A 518 -19.80 -8.35 20.00
CA ASN A 518 -19.68 -9.19 21.18
C ASN A 518 -20.92 -9.03 22.06
N LYS A 519 -21.74 -10.09 22.12
CA LYS A 519 -22.94 -10.11 22.98
C LYS A 519 -22.70 -10.76 24.35
N LYS A 520 -21.47 -11.28 24.60
CA LYS A 520 -21.12 -11.92 25.88
C LYS A 520 -20.58 -10.89 26.86
N PHE A 521 -21.09 -10.92 28.11
CA PHE A 521 -20.51 -10.13 29.20
C PHE A 521 -19.04 -10.55 29.44
N PRO A 522 -18.10 -9.63 29.63
CA PRO A 522 -18.22 -8.18 29.87
C PRO A 522 -18.29 -7.30 28.60
N PHE A 523 -18.74 -7.77 27.43
CA PHE A 523 -18.84 -7.06 26.14
C PHE A 523 -17.50 -6.49 25.63
N TRP A 524 -16.41 -7.04 26.08
CA TRP A 524 -15.06 -6.60 25.73
C TRP A 524 -14.25 -7.75 25.10
N PRO A 525 -13.60 -7.54 23.94
CA PRO A 525 -13.71 -6.37 23.06
C PRO A 525 -15.13 -6.27 22.43
N PRO A 526 -15.64 -5.07 22.16
CA PRO A 526 -17.02 -4.87 21.70
C PRO A 526 -17.27 -5.47 20.30
N ILE A 527 -16.22 -5.63 19.52
CA ILE A 527 -16.25 -6.19 18.16
C ILE A 527 -15.29 -7.37 18.10
N LEU A 528 -15.79 -8.51 17.63
CA LEU A 528 -15.02 -9.74 17.45
C LEU A 528 -14.73 -9.95 15.97
N VAL A 529 -13.48 -10.27 15.67
CA VAL A 529 -13.06 -10.73 14.34
C VAL A 529 -13.19 -12.25 14.31
N GLU A 530 -14.03 -12.74 13.44
CA GLU A 530 -14.29 -14.19 13.26
C GLU A 530 -13.30 -14.79 12.27
N LYS A 531 -12.80 -15.96 12.62
CA LYS A 531 -11.91 -16.77 11.78
C LYS A 531 -12.48 -18.17 11.64
N ASP A 532 -12.25 -18.79 10.49
CA ASP A 532 -12.54 -20.19 10.24
C ASP A 532 -11.47 -20.81 9.36
N VAL A 533 -11.45 -22.12 9.24
CA VAL A 533 -10.53 -22.83 8.34
C VAL A 533 -10.78 -22.38 6.90
N ARG A 534 -9.76 -21.84 6.25
CA ARG A 534 -9.80 -21.34 4.87
C ARG A 534 -8.91 -22.12 3.93
N VAL A 535 -7.80 -22.62 4.45
CA VAL A 535 -6.83 -23.36 3.66
C VAL A 535 -6.39 -24.59 4.45
N LYS A 536 -6.15 -25.68 3.76
CA LYS A 536 -5.66 -26.93 4.30
C LYS A 536 -4.36 -27.32 3.62
N VAL A 537 -3.43 -27.83 4.41
CA VAL A 537 -2.18 -28.43 3.93
C VAL A 537 -2.38 -29.94 3.94
N TRP A 538 -2.27 -30.56 2.76
CA TRP A 538 -2.45 -31.98 2.56
C TRP A 538 -1.16 -32.63 2.15
N ARG A 539 -0.98 -33.89 2.57
CA ARG A 539 0.13 -34.76 2.19
C ARG A 539 -0.40 -36.05 1.60
N LYS A 540 0.23 -36.56 0.55
CA LYS A 540 -0.05 -37.88 -0.02
C LYS A 540 0.33 -38.95 1.00
N ARG A 541 -0.56 -39.88 1.30
CA ARG A 541 -0.26 -41.03 2.18
C ARG A 541 0.76 -41.92 1.50
N ARG A 542 1.83 -42.26 2.19
CA ARG A 542 2.71 -43.35 1.75
C ARG A 542 1.96 -44.66 1.96
N ILE A 543 1.67 -45.36 0.88
CA ILE A 543 1.22 -46.76 0.96
C ILE A 543 2.47 -47.50 1.38
N LEU A 544 2.52 -47.94 2.63
CA LEU A 544 3.52 -48.94 3.08
C LEU A 544 3.24 -50.20 2.23
N GLU A 545 4.22 -50.64 1.47
CA GLU A 545 4.16 -51.85 0.65
C GLU A 545 4.09 -53.16 1.49
N ASP A 546 3.72 -53.07 2.75
CA ASP A 546 3.69 -54.22 3.71
C ASP A 546 2.32 -54.92 3.79
N GLU A 547 1.38 -54.66 2.88
CA GLU A 547 0.17 -55.46 2.73
C GLU A 547 0.08 -56.14 1.35
N GLN A 548 1.08 -56.92 0.99
CA GLN A 548 0.97 -57.98 -0.04
C GLN A 548 1.19 -59.35 0.52
#